data_566bcb9f2d0b57ad60c807c5523e2f10
#
_entry.id   566bcb9f2d0b57ad60c807c5523e2f10
#
_cell.length_a   1.000
_cell.length_b   1.000
_cell.length_c   1.000
_cell.angle_alpha   90.00
_cell.angle_beta   90.00
_cell.angle_gamma   90.00
#
_symmetry.space_group_name_H-M   'P 1'
#
loop_
_entity.id
_entity.type
_entity.pdbx_description
1 polymer ?
#
loop_
_entity_poly.entity_id
_entity_poly.type
_entity_poly.pdbx_seq_one_letter_code
_entity_poly.pdbx_strand_id
1 'polypeptide(L)' 'MLALVARGLSNAEIAAELFITLATVKTHVSRLLAKLAARDRAQLIVVAYESGFAAPA' A
#
# COMPACT_ATOMS: atom_id res chain seq x y z
N MET A 1 3.93 4.54 -2.37
CA MET A 1 3.61 3.18 -1.89
C MET A 1 2.12 3.02 -1.54
N LEU A 2 1.61 3.86 -0.67
CA LEU A 2 0.19 3.78 -0.26
C LEU A 2 -0.78 3.88 -1.44
N ALA A 3 -0.52 4.78 -2.38
CA ALA A 3 -1.36 4.95 -3.56
C ALA A 3 -1.43 3.67 -4.41
N LEU A 4 -0.31 2.96 -4.54
CA LEU A 4 -0.27 1.71 -5.29
C LEU A 4 -1.05 0.60 -4.58
N VAL A 5 -0.95 0.52 -3.26
CA VAL A 5 -1.75 -0.42 -2.47
C VAL A 5 -3.24 -0.13 -2.66
N ALA A 6 -3.63 1.12 -2.60
CA ALA A 6 -5.01 1.55 -2.75
C ALA A 6 -5.57 1.25 -4.15
N ARG A 7 -4.73 1.21 -5.17
CA ARG A 7 -5.13 0.83 -6.53
C ARG A 7 -5.34 -0.66 -6.70
N GLY A 8 -5.10 -1.44 -5.64
CA GLY A 8 -5.31 -2.88 -5.68
C GLY A 8 -4.14 -3.70 -6.23
N LEU A 9 -2.97 -3.11 -6.39
CA LEU A 9 -1.81 -3.84 -6.86
C LEU A 9 -1.32 -4.83 -5.80
N SER A 10 -0.90 -6.01 -6.25
CA SER A 10 -0.22 -6.97 -5.38
C SER A 10 1.19 -6.49 -5.06
N ASN A 11 1.83 -7.09 -4.05
CA ASN A 11 3.21 -6.75 -3.72
C ASN A 11 4.15 -7.00 -4.91
N ALA A 12 3.93 -8.07 -5.68
CA ALA A 12 4.74 -8.35 -6.86
C ALA A 12 4.54 -7.30 -7.94
N GLU A 13 3.32 -6.83 -8.13
CA GLU A 13 3.02 -5.76 -9.08
C GLU A 13 3.64 -4.43 -8.65
N ILE A 14 3.60 -4.13 -7.35
CA ILE A 14 4.24 -2.93 -6.80
C ILE A 14 5.76 -3.00 -7.01
N ALA A 15 6.35 -4.15 -6.73
CA ALA A 15 7.79 -4.34 -6.92
C ALA A 15 8.20 -4.08 -8.37
N ALA A 16 7.44 -4.58 -9.33
CA ALA A 16 7.69 -4.35 -10.74
C ALA A 16 7.53 -2.88 -11.12
N GLU A 17 6.48 -2.24 -10.61
CA GLU A 17 6.18 -0.82 -10.91
C GLU A 17 7.29 0.11 -10.40
N LEU A 18 7.81 -0.17 -9.22
CA LEU A 18 8.82 0.68 -8.56
C LEU A 18 10.25 0.23 -8.81
N PHE A 19 10.45 -0.86 -9.56
CA PHE A 19 11.79 -1.41 -9.82
C PHE A 19 12.55 -1.75 -8.54
N ILE A 20 11.86 -2.33 -7.56
CA ILE A 20 12.43 -2.75 -6.28
C ILE A 20 12.12 -4.22 -6.02
N THR A 21 12.77 -4.81 -5.02
CA THR A 21 12.54 -6.23 -4.69
C THR A 21 11.23 -6.43 -3.95
N LEU A 22 10.69 -7.65 -4.03
CA LEU A 22 9.50 -8.03 -3.29
C LEU A 22 9.71 -7.88 -1.77
N ALA A 23 10.89 -8.24 -1.28
CA ALA A 23 11.22 -8.08 0.14
C ALA A 23 11.14 -6.62 0.59
N THR A 24 11.61 -5.70 -0.25
CA THR A 24 11.53 -4.26 0.01
C THR A 24 10.08 -3.79 0.08
N VAL A 25 9.23 -4.27 -0.85
CA VAL A 25 7.80 -3.94 -0.85
C VAL A 25 7.15 -4.41 0.44
N LYS A 26 7.41 -5.66 0.86
CA LYS A 26 6.85 -6.22 2.09
C LYS A 26 7.24 -5.39 3.30
N THR A 27 8.49 -4.94 3.37
CA THR A 27 8.97 -4.10 4.46
C THR A 27 8.23 -2.76 4.48
N HIS A 28 8.08 -2.12 3.33
CA HIS A 28 7.37 -0.84 3.24
C HIS A 28 5.90 -0.97 3.60
N VAL A 29 5.23 -2.02 3.11
CA VAL A 29 3.82 -2.26 3.45
C VAL A 29 3.66 -2.50 4.95
N SER A 30 4.56 -3.30 5.55
CA SER A 30 4.54 -3.55 6.98
C SER A 30 4.68 -2.26 7.79
N ARG A 31 5.58 -1.37 7.37
CA ARG A 31 5.78 -0.07 8.03
C ARG A 31 4.55 0.83 7.89
N LEU A 32 3.90 0.80 6.72
CA LEU A 32 2.67 1.56 6.51
C LEU A 32 1.55 1.06 7.42
N LEU A 33 1.40 -0.24 7.57
CA LEU A 33 0.41 -0.83 8.46
C LEU A 33 0.61 -0.33 9.89
N ALA A 34 1.86 -0.37 10.37
CA ALA A 34 2.19 0.08 11.72
C ALA A 34 1.96 1.59 11.87
N LYS A 35 2.41 2.38 10.91
CA LYS A 35 2.35 3.84 10.97
C LYS A 35 0.89 4.34 10.97
N LEU A 36 0.04 3.69 10.21
CA LEU A 36 -1.37 4.09 10.07
C LEU A 36 -2.30 3.30 10.99
N ALA A 37 -1.73 2.47 11.86
CA ALA A 37 -2.48 1.63 12.79
C ALA A 37 -3.50 0.73 12.06
N ALA A 38 -3.17 0.29 10.85
CA ALA A 38 -4.00 -0.62 10.08
C ALA A 38 -3.65 -2.06 10.44
N ARG A 39 -4.67 -2.91 10.58
CA ARG A 39 -4.46 -4.31 10.96
C ARG A 39 -4.09 -5.19 9.78
N ASP A 40 -4.55 -4.85 8.60
CA ASP A 40 -4.31 -5.61 7.39
C ASP A 40 -4.35 -4.71 6.16
N ARG A 41 -4.10 -5.31 5.00
CA ARG A 41 -4.05 -4.59 3.73
C ARG A 41 -5.39 -3.97 3.36
N ALA A 42 -6.50 -4.65 3.64
CA ALA A 42 -7.83 -4.13 3.34
C ALA A 42 -8.09 -2.85 4.13
N GLN A 43 -7.72 -2.83 5.41
CA GLN A 43 -7.86 -1.64 6.24
C GLN A 43 -6.95 -0.51 5.76
N LEU A 44 -5.75 -0.84 5.27
CA LEU A 44 -4.84 0.14 4.70
C LEU A 44 -5.47 0.83 3.49
N ILE A 45 -6.17 0.09 2.64
CA ILE A 45 -6.90 0.64 1.49
C ILE A 45 -7.99 1.60 1.95
N VAL A 46 -8.76 1.23 2.97
CA VAL A 46 -9.80 2.09 3.53
C VAL A 46 -9.20 3.40 4.05
N VAL A 47 -8.10 3.32 4.79
CA VAL A 47 -7.41 4.50 5.30
C VAL A 47 -6.95 5.40 4.15
N ALA A 48 -6.44 4.81 3.06
CA ALA A 48 -6.00 5.57 1.90
C ALA A 48 -7.15 6.36 1.27
N TYR A 49 -8.32 5.76 1.14
CA TYR A 49 -9.49 6.45 0.60
C TYR A 49 -9.98 7.55 1.54
N GLU A 50 -10.03 7.28 2.83
CA GLU A 50 -10.46 8.25 3.83
C GLU A 50 -9.54 9.47 3.90
N SER A 51 -8.24 9.27 3.70
CA SER A 51 -7.26 10.36 3.75
C SER A 51 -7.08 11.08 2.41
N GLY A 52 -7.78 10.65 1.36
CA GLY A 52 -7.71 11.27 0.04
C GLY A 52 -6.54 10.83 -0.84
N PHE A 53 -5.72 9.87 -0.39
CA PHE A 53 -4.59 9.37 -1.19
C PHE A 53 -5.03 8.59 -2.41
N ALA A 54 -6.23 8.03 -2.39
CA ALA A 54 -6.76 7.23 -3.47
C ALA A 54 -8.17 7.71 -3.82
N ALA A 55 -8.30 9.01 -4.04
CA ALA A 55 -9.58 9.58 -4.42
C ALA A 55 -10.08 8.94 -5.72
N PRO A 56 -11.37 8.58 -5.80
CA PRO A 56 -11.93 8.07 -7.04
C PRO A 56 -11.78 9.12 -8.14
N ALA A 57 -11.44 8.63 -9.31
CA ALA A 57 -11.26 9.51 -10.46
C ALA A 57 -12.57 10.22 -10.84
#